data_9839869955330ad5c5de1006c32a9528
#
_entry.id   9839869955330ad5c5de1006c32a9528
#
_cell.length_a   1.000
_cell.length_b   1.000
_cell.length_c   1.000
_cell.angle_alpha   90.00
_cell.angle_beta   90.00
_cell.angle_gamma   90.00
#
_symmetry.space_group_name_H-M   'P 1'
#
loop_
_entity.id
_entity.type
_entity.pdbx_description
1 polymer ?
#
loop_
_entity_poly.entity_id
_entity_poly.type
_entity_poly.pdbx_seq_one_letter_code
_entity_poly.pdbx_strand_id
1 'polypeptide(L)'
;MGKITHDLLPKQRLRKHNLKVEIDIYPYATELYEELEHIGIINRVKEIPQLGVIKVAKRLAKTRYDYIMLQLYLHQMIKNHLQGHLRWTYNNYVAAKEFRKDYKYIKKDKPSIGDILQLLTIVYNIGHFYNTFTASRAVTMLASEDSAFFDMVVGASTSERFHEAAKSILNSKNYQRLHLLNSILILERCDQAKQSVSLAMEILYAYINESTLPEDSKLKYAFAIFRNVRTVSYMAYDLQIAETPLTID
;
A
#
# COMPACT_ATOMS: atom_id res chain seq x y z
N MET A 1 -13.30 14.21 -5.73
CA MET A 1 -12.36 13.33 -6.47
C MET A 1 -11.13 14.16 -6.76
N GLY A 2 -9.99 13.79 -6.17
CA GLY A 2 -8.72 14.47 -6.40
C GLY A 2 -8.05 13.97 -7.67
N LYS A 3 -7.08 14.74 -8.18
CA LYS A 3 -6.25 14.35 -9.32
C LYS A 3 -4.78 14.55 -8.98
N ILE A 4 -3.96 13.57 -9.30
CA ILE A 4 -2.50 13.70 -9.22
C ILE A 4 -1.93 13.50 -10.62
N THR A 5 -1.06 14.43 -11.05
CA THR A 5 -0.27 14.29 -12.27
C THR A 5 1.08 13.68 -11.93
N HIS A 6 1.46 12.63 -12.62
CA HIS A 6 2.73 11.93 -12.36
C HIS A 6 3.42 11.49 -13.65
N ASP A 7 4.76 11.54 -13.66
CA ASP A 7 5.59 11.02 -14.73
C ASP A 7 5.88 9.52 -14.50
N LEU A 8 5.07 8.63 -15.07
CA LEU A 8 5.23 7.19 -14.89
C LEU A 8 6.52 6.65 -15.50
N LEU A 9 6.86 7.14 -16.68
CA LEU A 9 8.03 6.68 -17.43
C LEU A 9 8.90 7.86 -17.80
N PRO A 10 10.15 7.93 -17.30
CA PRO A 10 11.10 8.93 -17.72
C PRO A 10 11.46 8.76 -19.20
N LYS A 11 11.94 9.85 -19.79
CA LYS A 11 12.43 9.89 -21.18
C LYS A 11 13.45 8.77 -21.40
N GLN A 12 13.13 7.82 -22.27
CA GLN A 12 14.07 6.79 -22.74
C GLN A 12 14.63 7.16 -24.11
N ARG A 13 15.78 6.53 -24.53
CA ARG A 13 16.40 6.76 -25.84
C ARG A 13 15.42 6.68 -27.03
N LEU A 14 14.38 5.85 -26.92
CA LEU A 14 13.37 5.63 -27.96
C LEU A 14 12.11 6.49 -27.78
N ARG A 15 11.96 7.21 -26.66
CA ARG A 15 10.80 8.07 -26.39
C ARG A 15 11.25 9.53 -26.32
N LYS A 16 10.62 10.36 -27.14
CA LYS A 16 10.92 11.82 -27.17
C LYS A 16 10.36 12.56 -25.94
N HIS A 17 9.35 12.02 -25.25
CA HIS A 17 8.64 12.67 -24.15
C HIS A 17 8.46 11.74 -22.95
N ASN A 18 8.33 12.33 -21.75
CA ASN A 18 7.89 11.61 -20.54
C ASN A 18 6.42 11.21 -20.70
N LEU A 19 6.05 10.03 -20.17
CA LEU A 19 4.65 9.65 -20.09
C LEU A 19 4.04 10.28 -18.83
N LYS A 20 3.43 11.46 -19.02
CA LYS A 20 2.61 12.11 -17.99
C LYS A 20 1.23 11.50 -17.98
N VAL A 21 0.75 11.14 -16.81
CA VAL A 21 -0.59 10.60 -16.60
C VAL A 21 -1.31 11.40 -15.53
N GLU A 22 -2.63 11.56 -15.68
CA GLU A 22 -3.51 12.01 -14.60
C GLU A 22 -4.09 10.78 -13.90
N ILE A 23 -3.98 10.74 -12.59
CA ILE A 23 -4.48 9.67 -11.74
C ILE A 23 -5.63 10.22 -10.92
N ASP A 24 -6.81 9.65 -11.10
CA ASP A 24 -8.00 9.96 -10.32
C ASP A 24 -7.91 9.31 -8.94
N ILE A 25 -8.05 10.12 -7.89
CA ILE A 25 -8.01 9.65 -6.52
C ILE A 25 -9.40 9.80 -5.89
N TYR A 26 -9.89 8.74 -5.28
CA TYR A 26 -11.17 8.72 -4.59
C TYR A 26 -11.14 9.55 -3.29
N PRO A 27 -12.32 9.97 -2.78
CA PRO A 27 -12.38 10.90 -1.64
C PRO A 27 -11.63 10.44 -0.40
N TYR A 28 -11.77 9.15 -0.01
CA TYR A 28 -11.05 8.60 1.15
C TYR A 28 -9.54 8.59 0.95
N ALA A 29 -9.09 8.21 -0.23
CA ALA A 29 -7.67 8.20 -0.57
C ALA A 29 -7.10 9.62 -0.69
N THR A 30 -7.89 10.60 -1.16
CA THR A 30 -7.50 12.01 -1.18
C THR A 30 -7.29 12.55 0.24
N GLU A 31 -8.27 12.35 1.14
CA GLU A 31 -8.19 12.80 2.53
C GLU A 31 -6.98 12.16 3.25
N LEU A 32 -6.73 10.86 3.03
CA LEU A 32 -5.55 10.17 3.60
C LEU A 32 -4.25 10.70 3.01
N TYR A 33 -4.20 10.92 1.69
CA TYR A 33 -3.00 11.41 1.02
C TYR A 33 -2.60 12.79 1.54
N GLU A 34 -3.57 13.71 1.68
CA GLU A 34 -3.36 15.05 2.23
C GLU A 34 -2.84 15.00 3.67
N GLU A 35 -3.39 14.10 4.50
CA GLU A 35 -2.91 13.89 5.87
C GLU A 35 -1.46 13.39 5.90
N LEU A 36 -1.15 12.38 5.09
CA LEU A 36 0.20 11.82 4.98
C LEU A 36 1.21 12.83 4.42
N GLU A 37 0.77 13.72 3.54
CA GLU A 37 1.59 14.82 3.04
C GLU A 37 1.87 15.85 4.13
N HIS A 38 0.83 16.24 4.89
CA HIS A 38 0.93 17.17 6.01
C HIS A 38 1.96 16.70 7.07
N ILE A 39 1.95 15.43 7.44
CA ILE A 39 2.92 14.85 8.39
C ILE A 39 4.26 14.43 7.75
N GLY A 40 4.49 14.77 6.47
CA GLY A 40 5.77 14.56 5.78
C GLY A 40 6.02 13.13 5.26
N ILE A 41 5.08 12.20 5.40
CA ILE A 41 5.25 10.80 4.97
C ILE A 41 5.31 10.68 3.45
N ILE A 42 4.57 11.50 2.70
CA ILE A 42 4.66 11.51 1.23
C ILE A 42 6.06 11.90 0.77
N ASN A 43 6.69 12.90 1.41
CA ASN A 43 8.07 13.28 1.09
C ASN A 43 9.05 12.15 1.43
N ARG A 44 8.85 11.47 2.58
CA ARG A 44 9.66 10.31 2.95
C ARG A 44 9.60 9.20 1.89
N VAL A 45 8.42 8.82 1.37
CA VAL A 45 8.32 7.76 0.35
C VAL A 45 8.87 8.16 -1.01
N LYS A 46 8.98 9.47 -1.32
CA LYS A 46 9.69 9.99 -2.49
C LYS A 46 11.22 9.77 -2.40
N GLU A 47 11.75 9.58 -1.22
CA GLU A 47 13.18 9.34 -0.99
C GLU A 47 13.52 7.85 -0.89
N ILE A 48 12.57 6.99 -0.52
CA ILE A 48 12.80 5.55 -0.37
C ILE A 48 12.95 4.89 -1.75
N PRO A 49 14.13 4.29 -2.05
CA PRO A 49 14.33 3.60 -3.32
C PRO A 49 13.45 2.35 -3.42
N GLN A 50 12.86 2.11 -4.58
CA GLN A 50 12.02 0.93 -4.81
C GLN A 50 12.80 -0.38 -4.60
N LEU A 51 14.03 -0.45 -5.05
CA LEU A 51 14.88 -1.64 -5.04
C LEU A 51 16.04 -1.56 -4.03
N GLY A 52 15.96 -0.66 -3.04
CA GLY A 52 17.00 -0.54 -2.03
C GLY A 52 18.40 -0.31 -2.65
N VAL A 53 19.37 -1.14 -2.27
CA VAL A 53 20.79 -1.01 -2.70
C VAL A 53 20.99 -1.15 -4.21
N ILE A 54 20.12 -1.85 -4.93
CA ILE A 54 20.22 -2.03 -6.39
C ILE A 54 20.10 -0.70 -7.13
N LYS A 55 19.43 0.30 -6.56
CA LYS A 55 19.38 1.67 -7.09
C LYS A 55 20.77 2.24 -7.34
N VAL A 56 21.71 2.03 -6.42
CA VAL A 56 23.06 2.58 -6.49
C VAL A 56 23.83 1.96 -7.66
N ALA A 57 23.69 0.65 -7.87
CA ALA A 57 24.38 -0.08 -8.92
C ALA A 57 23.86 0.23 -10.33
N LYS A 58 22.55 0.50 -10.46
CA LYS A 58 21.87 0.66 -11.76
C LYS A 58 21.48 2.10 -12.11
N ARG A 59 21.78 3.09 -11.26
CA ARG A 59 21.40 4.51 -11.43
C ARG A 59 19.89 4.71 -11.66
N LEU A 60 19.05 3.81 -11.16
CA LEU A 60 17.60 3.87 -11.37
C LEU A 60 16.96 4.74 -10.29
N ALA A 61 16.27 5.79 -10.72
CA ALA A 61 15.71 6.82 -9.85
C ALA A 61 14.28 6.52 -9.38
N LYS A 62 13.80 5.27 -9.46
CA LYS A 62 12.44 4.93 -9.04
C LYS A 62 12.34 4.77 -7.53
N THR A 63 11.31 5.41 -6.97
CA THR A 63 11.04 5.47 -5.54
C THR A 63 9.79 4.68 -5.18
N ARG A 64 9.52 4.53 -3.89
CA ARG A 64 8.25 3.98 -3.41
C ARG A 64 7.06 4.84 -3.82
N TYR A 65 7.25 6.15 -3.94
CA TYR A 65 6.24 7.04 -4.46
C TYR A 65 5.88 6.71 -5.91
N ASP A 66 6.87 6.55 -6.79
CA ASP A 66 6.64 6.15 -8.19
C ASP A 66 5.87 4.84 -8.28
N TYR A 67 6.17 3.90 -7.37
CA TYR A 67 5.52 2.60 -7.31
C TYR A 67 4.06 2.71 -6.86
N ILE A 68 3.75 3.57 -5.88
CA ILE A 68 2.38 3.88 -5.47
C ILE A 68 1.62 4.47 -6.67
N MET A 69 2.21 5.45 -7.36
CA MET A 69 1.57 6.12 -8.51
C MET A 69 1.29 5.14 -9.65
N LEU A 70 2.22 4.24 -9.95
CA LEU A 70 2.00 3.19 -10.96
C LEU A 70 0.84 2.27 -10.59
N GLN A 71 0.75 1.83 -9.33
CA GLN A 71 -0.36 0.98 -8.89
C GLN A 71 -1.71 1.71 -8.97
N LEU A 72 -1.77 2.96 -8.52
CA LEU A 72 -2.99 3.78 -8.63
C LEU A 72 -3.41 3.97 -10.09
N TYR A 73 -2.45 4.22 -10.99
CA TYR A 73 -2.71 4.29 -12.42
C TYR A 73 -3.23 2.97 -13.00
N LEU A 74 -2.64 1.85 -12.63
CA LEU A 74 -3.11 0.52 -13.07
C LEU A 74 -4.52 0.23 -12.58
N HIS A 75 -4.88 0.59 -11.35
CA HIS A 75 -6.26 0.50 -10.87
C HIS A 75 -7.22 1.35 -11.71
N GLN A 76 -6.81 2.57 -12.10
CA GLN A 76 -7.60 3.42 -12.97
C GLN A 76 -7.76 2.82 -14.38
N MET A 77 -6.68 2.27 -14.94
CA MET A 77 -6.70 1.61 -16.26
C MET A 77 -7.65 0.40 -16.25
N ILE A 78 -7.55 -0.46 -15.23
CA ILE A 78 -8.44 -1.61 -15.06
C ILE A 78 -9.90 -1.14 -14.99
N LYS A 79 -10.19 -0.13 -14.16
CA LYS A 79 -11.55 0.42 -14.03
C LYS A 79 -12.09 0.96 -15.36
N ASN A 80 -11.24 1.65 -16.13
CA ASN A 80 -11.68 2.36 -17.34
C ASN A 80 -11.76 1.47 -18.59
N HIS A 81 -10.87 0.47 -18.70
CA HIS A 81 -10.73 -0.35 -19.92
C HIS A 81 -11.44 -1.70 -19.81
N LEU A 82 -11.60 -2.25 -18.61
CA LEU A 82 -12.35 -3.48 -18.43
C LEU A 82 -13.83 -3.17 -18.32
N GLN A 83 -14.56 -3.35 -19.43
CA GLN A 83 -16.02 -3.24 -19.50
C GLN A 83 -16.68 -4.42 -18.77
N GLY A 84 -17.89 -4.21 -18.24
CA GLY A 84 -18.69 -5.27 -17.62
C GLY A 84 -18.41 -5.49 -16.14
N HIS A 85 -18.21 -6.76 -15.75
CA HIS A 85 -18.14 -7.17 -14.33
C HIS A 85 -17.12 -6.45 -13.47
N LEU A 86 -15.91 -6.16 -13.99
CA LEU A 86 -14.87 -5.52 -13.21
C LEU A 86 -15.15 -4.05 -12.89
N ARG A 87 -15.74 -3.30 -13.85
CA ARG A 87 -16.16 -1.92 -13.58
C ARG A 87 -17.25 -1.86 -12.51
N TRP A 88 -18.20 -2.79 -12.56
CA TRP A 88 -19.23 -2.92 -11.55
C TRP A 88 -18.62 -3.25 -10.19
N THR A 89 -17.63 -4.15 -10.14
CA THR A 89 -16.91 -4.52 -8.93
C THR A 89 -16.22 -3.34 -8.24
N TYR A 90 -15.53 -2.48 -8.99
CA TYR A 90 -14.87 -1.30 -8.41
C TYR A 90 -15.85 -0.34 -7.74
N ASN A 91 -17.09 -0.28 -8.19
CA ASN A 91 -18.14 0.58 -7.62
C ASN A 91 -18.94 -0.09 -6.50
N ASN A 92 -18.69 -1.37 -6.20
CA ASN A 92 -19.40 -2.07 -5.13
C ASN A 92 -18.98 -1.53 -3.76
N TYR A 93 -19.97 -1.28 -2.93
CA TYR A 93 -19.74 -0.83 -1.56
C TYR A 93 -19.35 -2.00 -0.65
N VAL A 94 -18.45 -1.71 0.28
CA VAL A 94 -18.01 -2.62 1.33
C VAL A 94 -18.79 -2.27 2.62
N ALA A 95 -19.42 -3.26 3.22
CA ALA A 95 -20.16 -3.04 4.46
C ALA A 95 -19.20 -2.99 5.66
N ALA A 96 -19.52 -2.18 6.67
CA ALA A 96 -18.71 -2.06 7.89
C ALA A 96 -18.47 -3.42 8.57
N LYS A 97 -19.49 -4.30 8.58
CA LYS A 97 -19.39 -5.65 9.15
C LYS A 97 -18.33 -6.56 8.52
N GLU A 98 -17.78 -6.20 7.36
CA GLU A 98 -16.72 -6.94 6.71
C GLU A 98 -15.34 -6.69 7.36
N PHE A 99 -15.21 -5.63 8.17
CA PHE A 99 -13.97 -5.37 8.93
C PHE A 99 -14.03 -6.07 10.31
N ARG A 100 -14.83 -5.54 11.21
CA ARG A 100 -15.08 -6.12 12.52
C ARG A 100 -16.50 -5.77 12.97
N LYS A 101 -17.05 -6.55 13.93
CA LYS A 101 -18.47 -6.43 14.34
C LYS A 101 -18.83 -5.06 14.91
N ASP A 102 -17.92 -4.40 15.59
CA ASP A 102 -18.10 -3.10 16.25
C ASP A 102 -17.66 -1.90 15.38
N TYR A 103 -17.07 -2.15 14.19
CA TYR A 103 -16.66 -1.07 13.32
C TYR A 103 -17.88 -0.37 12.70
N LYS A 104 -17.93 0.94 12.83
CA LYS A 104 -19.00 1.80 12.29
C LYS A 104 -18.37 2.91 11.47
N TYR A 105 -18.93 3.15 10.30
CA TYR A 105 -18.56 4.34 9.53
C TYR A 105 -19.11 5.59 10.23
N ILE A 106 -18.27 6.61 10.34
CA ILE A 106 -18.64 7.91 10.91
C ILE A 106 -19.54 8.68 9.93
N LYS A 107 -19.22 8.58 8.62
CA LYS A 107 -19.99 9.19 7.54
C LYS A 107 -20.99 8.17 6.94
N LYS A 108 -22.08 8.69 6.33
CA LYS A 108 -23.06 7.85 5.64
C LYS A 108 -22.53 7.16 4.39
N ASP A 109 -21.46 7.69 3.79
CA ASP A 109 -20.89 7.19 2.54
C ASP A 109 -20.05 5.95 2.81
N LYS A 110 -20.55 4.81 2.34
CA LYS A 110 -19.83 3.54 2.40
C LYS A 110 -18.69 3.56 1.39
N PRO A 111 -17.48 3.08 1.76
CA PRO A 111 -16.39 2.96 0.80
C PRO A 111 -16.71 1.93 -0.28
N SER A 112 -16.33 2.21 -1.49
CA SER A 112 -16.33 1.26 -2.59
C SER A 112 -15.10 0.35 -2.55
N ILE A 113 -15.10 -0.73 -3.31
CA ILE A 113 -13.89 -1.55 -3.52
C ILE A 113 -12.77 -0.69 -4.12
N GLY A 114 -13.10 0.29 -4.98
CA GLY A 114 -12.11 1.23 -5.50
C GLY A 114 -11.44 2.07 -4.42
N ASP A 115 -12.21 2.57 -3.43
CA ASP A 115 -11.64 3.26 -2.26
C ASP A 115 -10.71 2.35 -1.47
N ILE A 116 -11.14 1.10 -1.19
CA ILE A 116 -10.32 0.11 -0.46
C ILE A 116 -9.01 -0.16 -1.20
N LEU A 117 -9.03 -0.34 -2.51
CA LEU A 117 -7.86 -0.61 -3.33
C LEU A 117 -6.87 0.56 -3.33
N GLN A 118 -7.37 1.80 -3.45
CA GLN A 118 -6.50 2.98 -3.42
C GLN A 118 -5.91 3.22 -2.03
N LEU A 119 -6.73 3.10 -0.97
CA LEU A 119 -6.25 3.19 0.40
C LEU A 119 -5.19 2.12 0.68
N LEU A 120 -5.48 0.85 0.35
CA LEU A 120 -4.53 -0.24 0.56
C LEU A 120 -3.23 -0.02 -0.23
N THR A 121 -3.31 0.48 -1.46
CA THR A 121 -2.13 0.82 -2.27
C THR A 121 -1.23 1.84 -1.56
N ILE A 122 -1.82 2.88 -0.97
CA ILE A 122 -1.07 3.90 -0.23
C ILE A 122 -0.48 3.28 1.04
N VAL A 123 -1.32 2.73 1.92
CA VAL A 123 -0.89 2.30 3.25
C VAL A 123 0.03 1.07 3.25
N TYR A 124 -0.08 0.21 2.25
CA TYR A 124 0.85 -0.90 2.08
C TYR A 124 2.29 -0.43 1.86
N ASN A 125 2.48 0.73 1.24
CA ASN A 125 3.79 1.21 0.82
C ASN A 125 4.43 2.23 1.77
N ILE A 126 3.65 2.97 2.57
CA ILE A 126 4.19 4.04 3.43
C ILE A 126 5.09 3.55 4.56
N GLY A 127 4.95 2.31 5.01
CA GLY A 127 5.73 1.75 6.10
C GLY A 127 7.09 1.18 5.70
N HIS A 128 7.45 1.17 4.43
CA HIS A 128 8.74 0.63 4.00
C HIS A 128 9.93 1.39 4.60
N PHE A 129 10.96 0.63 5.00
CA PHE A 129 12.24 1.18 5.43
C PHE A 129 13.06 1.64 4.22
N TYR A 130 14.05 2.51 4.44
CA TYR A 130 14.94 2.99 3.39
C TYR A 130 15.67 1.84 2.68
N ASN A 131 16.22 0.90 3.44
CA ASN A 131 16.80 -0.36 2.96
C ASN A 131 15.81 -1.51 3.19
N THR A 132 14.73 -1.50 2.45
CA THR A 132 13.52 -2.29 2.68
C THR A 132 13.78 -3.73 3.13
N PHE A 133 14.49 -4.53 2.31
CA PHE A 133 14.68 -5.96 2.61
C PHE A 133 15.71 -6.18 3.72
N THR A 134 16.83 -5.47 3.69
CA THR A 134 17.91 -5.63 4.67
C THR A 134 17.43 -5.22 6.06
N ALA A 135 16.78 -4.06 6.18
CA ALA A 135 16.27 -3.59 7.46
C ALA A 135 15.16 -4.49 8.01
N SER A 136 14.19 -4.88 7.18
CA SER A 136 13.12 -5.78 7.60
C SER A 136 13.65 -7.13 8.06
N ARG A 137 14.61 -7.70 7.33
CA ARG A 137 15.25 -8.96 7.70
C ARG A 137 16.02 -8.84 9.01
N ALA A 138 16.81 -7.78 9.18
CA ALA A 138 17.57 -7.54 10.39
C ALA A 138 16.66 -7.42 11.63
N VAL A 139 15.58 -6.63 11.54
CA VAL A 139 14.61 -6.49 12.64
C VAL A 139 13.96 -7.84 12.98
N THR A 140 13.58 -8.63 11.98
CA THR A 140 12.96 -9.95 12.21
C THR A 140 13.94 -10.93 12.84
N MET A 141 15.21 -10.92 12.42
CA MET A 141 16.25 -11.76 13.01
C MET A 141 16.52 -11.37 14.47
N LEU A 142 16.74 -10.09 14.74
CA LEU A 142 16.96 -9.58 16.09
C LEU A 142 15.79 -9.96 17.02
N ALA A 143 14.55 -9.76 16.58
CA ALA A 143 13.38 -10.14 17.36
C ALA A 143 13.27 -11.68 17.58
N SER A 144 13.89 -12.50 16.73
CA SER A 144 13.90 -13.95 16.93
C SER A 144 15.00 -14.44 17.89
N GLU A 145 16.01 -13.63 18.15
CA GLU A 145 17.19 -13.95 18.96
C GLU A 145 17.18 -13.23 20.32
N ASP A 146 16.51 -12.09 20.42
CA ASP A 146 16.45 -11.25 21.61
C ASP A 146 14.99 -10.96 22.01
N SER A 147 14.58 -11.52 23.14
CA SER A 147 13.22 -11.36 23.67
C SER A 147 12.92 -9.91 24.09
N ALA A 148 13.91 -9.18 24.59
CA ALA A 148 13.73 -7.77 24.98
C ALA A 148 13.49 -6.91 23.72
N PHE A 149 14.21 -7.19 22.64
CA PHE A 149 13.97 -6.55 21.35
C PHE A 149 12.59 -6.91 20.75
N PHE A 150 12.20 -8.18 20.87
CA PHE A 150 10.85 -8.64 20.47
C PHE A 150 9.77 -7.85 21.22
N ASP A 151 9.88 -7.75 22.55
CA ASP A 151 8.92 -7.05 23.39
C ASP A 151 8.90 -5.54 23.09
N MET A 152 10.05 -4.95 22.77
CA MET A 152 10.15 -3.56 22.34
C MET A 152 9.39 -3.32 21.03
N VAL A 153 9.52 -4.21 20.04
CA VAL A 153 8.79 -4.08 18.76
C VAL A 153 7.29 -4.29 18.97
N VAL A 154 6.88 -5.27 19.77
CA VAL A 154 5.47 -5.51 20.11
C VAL A 154 4.90 -4.33 20.88
N GLY A 155 5.63 -3.78 21.83
CA GLY A 155 5.23 -2.63 22.66
C GLY A 155 5.35 -1.26 21.98
N ALA A 156 5.67 -1.20 20.68
CA ALA A 156 5.80 0.07 19.95
C ALA A 156 4.48 0.85 19.82
N SER A 157 3.34 0.20 20.03
CA SER A 157 2.01 0.80 20.14
C SER A 157 1.33 0.33 21.43
N THR A 158 0.37 1.11 21.93
CA THR A 158 -0.51 0.71 23.04
C THR A 158 -1.71 -0.12 22.60
N SER A 159 -1.91 -0.29 21.30
CA SER A 159 -3.04 -1.01 20.71
C SER A 159 -2.86 -2.52 20.86
N GLU A 160 -3.81 -3.20 21.50
CA GLU A 160 -3.83 -4.66 21.60
C GLU A 160 -3.83 -5.32 20.22
N ARG A 161 -4.56 -4.77 19.25
CA ARG A 161 -4.57 -5.25 17.86
C ARG A 161 -3.20 -5.14 17.20
N PHE A 162 -2.44 -4.08 17.51
CA PHE A 162 -1.06 -3.97 17.03
C PHE A 162 -0.18 -5.06 17.65
N HIS A 163 -0.32 -5.32 18.95
CA HIS A 163 0.44 -6.38 19.63
C HIS A 163 0.19 -7.75 19.00
N GLU A 164 -1.07 -8.07 18.71
CA GLU A 164 -1.44 -9.33 18.03
C GLU A 164 -0.83 -9.43 16.62
N ALA A 165 -0.96 -8.36 15.84
CA ALA A 165 -0.39 -8.30 14.49
C ALA A 165 1.14 -8.40 14.51
N ALA A 166 1.81 -7.71 15.44
CA ALA A 166 3.26 -7.75 15.61
C ALA A 166 3.74 -9.15 15.98
N LYS A 167 3.11 -9.80 16.98
CA LYS A 167 3.40 -11.18 17.37
C LYS A 167 3.21 -12.15 16.19
N SER A 168 2.12 -12.02 15.45
CA SER A 168 1.84 -12.86 14.28
C SER A 168 2.92 -12.73 13.19
N ILE A 169 3.33 -11.51 12.85
CA ILE A 169 4.34 -11.26 11.82
C ILE A 169 5.73 -11.72 12.28
N LEU A 170 6.15 -11.38 13.50
CA LEU A 170 7.46 -11.72 14.02
C LEU A 170 7.62 -13.23 14.23
N ASN A 171 6.62 -13.91 14.82
CA ASN A 171 6.66 -15.36 15.06
C ASN A 171 6.66 -16.16 13.74
N SER A 172 5.98 -15.67 12.71
CA SER A 172 6.02 -16.28 11.38
C SER A 172 7.34 -16.05 10.63
N LYS A 173 8.24 -15.23 11.18
CA LYS A 173 9.50 -14.78 10.54
C LYS A 173 9.29 -14.18 9.15
N ASN A 174 8.09 -13.64 8.90
CA ASN A 174 7.73 -13.05 7.61
C ASN A 174 8.20 -11.60 7.51
N TYR A 175 9.52 -11.41 7.34
CA TYR A 175 10.13 -10.08 7.23
C TYR A 175 9.53 -9.23 6.11
N GLN A 176 8.94 -9.86 5.08
CA GLN A 176 8.30 -9.14 3.97
C GLN A 176 7.04 -8.37 4.38
N ARG A 177 6.44 -8.73 5.53
CA ARG A 177 5.24 -8.06 6.07
C ARG A 177 5.54 -7.04 7.17
N LEU A 178 6.79 -6.92 7.61
CA LEU A 178 7.16 -6.05 8.72
C LEU A 178 6.82 -4.57 8.45
N HIS A 179 6.90 -4.13 7.19
CA HIS A 179 6.53 -2.77 6.80
C HIS A 179 5.06 -2.44 7.09
N LEU A 180 4.17 -3.44 7.17
CA LEU A 180 2.77 -3.22 7.53
C LEU A 180 2.61 -2.73 8.97
N LEU A 181 3.42 -3.24 9.90
CA LEU A 181 3.45 -2.74 11.28
C LEU A 181 3.88 -1.28 11.32
N ASN A 182 4.93 -0.93 10.57
CA ASN A 182 5.38 0.45 10.49
C ASN A 182 4.31 1.36 9.83
N SER A 183 3.53 0.85 8.87
CA SER A 183 2.39 1.58 8.31
C SER A 183 1.32 1.87 9.37
N ILE A 184 1.03 0.90 10.25
CA ILE A 184 0.09 1.10 11.38
C ILE A 184 0.62 2.20 12.31
N LEU A 185 1.89 2.12 12.73
CA LEU A 185 2.50 3.15 13.58
C LEU A 185 2.49 4.55 12.96
N ILE A 186 2.63 4.64 11.64
CA ILE A 186 2.49 5.91 10.92
C ILE A 186 1.05 6.41 11.00
N LEU A 187 0.06 5.55 10.74
CA LEU A 187 -1.35 5.92 10.81
C LEU A 187 -1.80 6.31 12.22
N GLU A 188 -1.22 5.72 13.26
CA GLU A 188 -1.48 6.12 14.66
C GLU A 188 -1.04 7.57 14.97
N ARG A 189 -0.14 8.15 14.16
CA ARG A 189 0.31 9.55 14.27
C ARG A 189 -0.56 10.52 13.48
N CYS A 190 -1.44 10.02 12.62
CA CYS A 190 -2.37 10.82 11.85
C CYS A 190 -3.56 11.26 12.72
N ASP A 191 -4.30 12.25 12.24
CA ASP A 191 -5.55 12.68 12.88
C ASP A 191 -6.59 11.55 12.88
N GLN A 192 -6.81 10.96 14.05
CA GLN A 192 -7.74 9.85 14.24
C GLN A 192 -9.23 10.24 14.05
N ALA A 193 -9.55 11.54 14.01
CA ALA A 193 -10.88 12.03 13.69
C ALA A 193 -11.22 11.89 12.20
N LYS A 194 -10.20 11.73 11.34
CA LYS A 194 -10.38 11.51 9.91
C LYS A 194 -10.84 10.08 9.63
N GLN A 195 -11.97 9.94 8.94
CA GLN A 195 -12.51 8.62 8.62
C GLN A 195 -11.60 7.81 7.69
N SER A 196 -10.87 8.47 6.80
CA SER A 196 -9.89 7.82 5.91
C SER A 196 -8.76 7.13 6.68
N VAL A 197 -8.30 7.73 7.79
CA VAL A 197 -7.27 7.15 8.66
C VAL A 197 -7.80 5.91 9.37
N SER A 198 -8.99 6.02 10.01
CA SER A 198 -9.64 4.89 10.66
C SER A 198 -9.92 3.74 9.68
N LEU A 199 -10.43 4.04 8.49
CA LEU A 199 -10.69 3.05 7.45
C LEU A 199 -9.39 2.40 6.95
N ALA A 200 -8.33 3.17 6.75
CA ALA A 200 -7.02 2.68 6.35
C ALA A 200 -6.43 1.71 7.38
N MET A 201 -6.57 2.00 8.67
CA MET A 201 -6.20 1.11 9.77
C MET A 201 -6.97 -0.21 9.71
N GLU A 202 -8.30 -0.16 9.55
CA GLU A 202 -9.13 -1.37 9.43
C GLU A 202 -8.74 -2.23 8.22
N ILE A 203 -8.46 -1.59 7.08
CA ILE A 203 -7.98 -2.30 5.87
C ILE A 203 -6.66 -3.01 6.13
N LEU A 204 -5.70 -2.36 6.79
CA LEU A 204 -4.41 -2.98 7.11
C LEU A 204 -4.55 -4.18 8.04
N TYR A 205 -5.33 -4.04 9.12
CA TYR A 205 -5.58 -5.15 10.05
C TYR A 205 -6.32 -6.30 9.36
N ALA A 206 -7.32 -6.01 8.51
CA ALA A 206 -8.01 -7.04 7.74
C ALA A 206 -7.06 -7.73 6.75
N TYR A 207 -6.13 -6.98 6.12
CA TYR A 207 -5.13 -7.54 5.21
C TYR A 207 -4.09 -8.41 5.95
N ILE A 208 -3.67 -8.02 7.15
CA ILE A 208 -2.78 -8.83 7.99
C ILE A 208 -3.45 -10.14 8.39
N ASN A 209 -4.72 -10.10 8.72
CA ASN A 209 -5.52 -11.23 9.19
C ASN A 209 -6.44 -11.80 8.09
N GLU A 210 -6.05 -11.72 6.82
CA GLU A 210 -6.89 -12.12 5.68
C GLU A 210 -7.43 -13.55 5.79
N SER A 211 -6.67 -14.46 6.38
CA SER A 211 -7.07 -15.87 6.58
C SER A 211 -8.31 -16.02 7.47
N THR A 212 -8.60 -15.04 8.33
CA THR A 212 -9.77 -15.06 9.21
C THR A 212 -11.04 -14.50 8.57
N LEU A 213 -10.93 -13.89 7.39
CA LEU A 213 -12.08 -13.34 6.68
C LEU A 213 -12.93 -14.46 6.05
N PRO A 214 -14.27 -14.31 5.97
CA PRO A 214 -15.13 -15.21 5.23
C PRO A 214 -14.71 -15.35 3.76
N GLU A 215 -14.95 -16.52 3.15
CA GLU A 215 -14.58 -16.77 1.74
C GLU A 215 -15.30 -15.84 0.75
N ASP A 216 -16.52 -15.45 1.06
CA ASP A 216 -17.36 -14.55 0.25
C ASP A 216 -17.13 -13.06 0.57
N SER A 217 -16.12 -12.75 1.40
CA SER A 217 -15.80 -11.36 1.78
C SER A 217 -15.35 -10.55 0.57
N LYS A 218 -15.94 -9.38 0.39
CA LYS A 218 -15.50 -8.40 -0.61
C LYS A 218 -14.08 -7.89 -0.37
N LEU A 219 -13.62 -7.91 0.89
CA LEU A 219 -12.24 -7.57 1.21
C LEU A 219 -11.26 -8.60 0.66
N LYS A 220 -11.53 -9.91 0.79
CA LYS A 220 -10.69 -10.96 0.16
C LYS A 220 -10.57 -10.74 -1.34
N TYR A 221 -11.70 -10.42 -1.98
CA TYR A 221 -11.70 -10.12 -3.40
C TYR A 221 -10.87 -8.87 -3.75
N ALA A 222 -11.04 -7.79 -2.99
CA ALA A 222 -10.23 -6.57 -3.15
C ALA A 222 -8.73 -6.87 -2.96
N PHE A 223 -8.37 -7.67 -1.96
CA PHE A 223 -6.98 -8.06 -1.69
C PHE A 223 -6.38 -8.91 -2.81
N ALA A 224 -7.16 -9.77 -3.45
CA ALA A 224 -6.72 -10.53 -4.62
C ALA A 224 -6.42 -9.60 -5.81
N ILE A 225 -7.30 -8.63 -6.10
CA ILE A 225 -7.06 -7.62 -7.14
C ILE A 225 -5.78 -6.81 -6.82
N PHE A 226 -5.64 -6.36 -5.58
CA PHE A 226 -4.46 -5.62 -5.14
C PHE A 226 -3.16 -6.41 -5.36
N ARG A 227 -3.12 -7.69 -4.99
CA ARG A 227 -1.94 -8.55 -5.21
C ARG A 227 -1.57 -8.67 -6.67
N ASN A 228 -2.57 -8.83 -7.55
CA ASN A 228 -2.35 -8.92 -8.99
C ASN A 228 -1.78 -7.61 -9.55
N VAL A 229 -2.38 -6.46 -9.21
CA VAL A 229 -1.88 -5.13 -9.62
C VAL A 229 -0.46 -4.91 -9.10
N ARG A 230 -0.17 -5.30 -7.86
CA ARG A 230 1.17 -5.22 -7.29
C ARG A 230 2.18 -6.07 -8.05
N THR A 231 1.83 -7.30 -8.41
CA THR A 231 2.69 -8.19 -9.20
C THR A 231 3.01 -7.58 -10.55
N VAL A 232 2.00 -7.10 -11.28
CA VAL A 232 2.19 -6.43 -12.58
C VAL A 232 3.08 -5.18 -12.45
N SER A 233 2.92 -4.41 -11.36
CA SER A 233 3.73 -3.23 -11.10
C SER A 233 5.21 -3.56 -10.88
N TYR A 234 5.51 -4.65 -10.16
CA TYR A 234 6.88 -5.14 -10.01
C TYR A 234 7.47 -5.57 -11.34
N MET A 235 6.74 -6.39 -12.11
CA MET A 235 7.19 -6.84 -13.43
C MET A 235 7.46 -5.65 -14.36
N ALA A 236 6.61 -4.64 -14.38
CA ALA A 236 6.80 -3.44 -15.20
C ALA A 236 8.08 -2.68 -14.85
N TYR A 237 8.44 -2.59 -13.57
CA TYR A 237 9.69 -1.94 -13.16
C TYR A 237 10.91 -2.83 -13.34
N ASP A 238 10.82 -4.13 -13.08
CA ASP A 238 11.92 -5.07 -13.26
C ASP A 238 12.30 -5.17 -14.73
N LEU A 239 11.34 -5.16 -15.65
CA LEU A 239 11.62 -5.15 -17.10
C LEU A 239 12.27 -3.84 -17.57
N GLN A 240 11.93 -2.69 -16.96
CA GLN A 240 12.65 -1.44 -17.22
C GLN A 240 14.11 -1.51 -16.76
N ILE A 241 14.38 -2.21 -15.66
CA ILE A 241 15.72 -2.40 -15.11
C ILE A 241 16.55 -3.33 -16.01
N ALA A 242 15.92 -4.37 -16.55
CA ALA A 242 16.56 -5.32 -17.45
C ALA A 242 16.83 -4.76 -18.85
N GLU A 243 16.47 -3.48 -19.10
CA GLU A 243 16.58 -2.84 -20.43
C GLU A 243 15.79 -3.59 -21.53
N THR A 244 14.87 -4.45 -21.12
CA THR A 244 14.01 -5.20 -22.03
C THR A 244 12.89 -4.28 -22.51
N PRO A 245 12.68 -4.09 -23.82
CA PRO A 245 11.57 -3.29 -24.30
C PRO A 245 10.26 -3.99 -23.94
N LEU A 246 9.47 -3.36 -23.08
CA LEU A 246 8.08 -3.73 -22.87
C LEU A 246 7.26 -3.14 -24.02
N THR A 247 6.83 -3.97 -24.94
CA THR A 247 5.65 -3.70 -25.74
C THR A 247 4.46 -4.20 -24.94
N ILE A 248 3.70 -3.27 -24.37
CA ILE A 248 2.38 -3.58 -23.84
C ILE A 248 1.44 -3.29 -25.02
N ASP A 249 1.01 -4.34 -25.71
CA ASP A 249 -0.06 -4.29 -26.69
C ASP A 249 -1.42 -4.14 -25.99
#